data_73a08b39c8b3bed9fd5cd25b7280d188
#
_entry.id   73a08b39c8b3bed9fd5cd25b7280d188
#
_cell.length_a   1.000
_cell.length_b   1.000
_cell.length_c   1.000
_cell.angle_alpha   90.00
_cell.angle_beta   90.00
_cell.angle_gamma   90.00
#
_symmetry.space_group_name_H-M   'P 1'
#
loop_
_entity.id
_entity.type
_entity.pdbx_description
1 polymer ?
#
loop_
_entity_poly.entity_id
_entity_poly.type
_entity_poly.pdbx_seq_one_letter_code
_entity_poly.pdbx_strand_id
1 'polypeptide(L)'
;MIEFILASACNGCGRCVEICPTAVFDPPAQGVPVMARAADCQTCFMCELYCREDAIFVGPDPERIEGYDPLAVADLMGEMRRHHGWDEWAEGGRYPDAHWRMEQVFARARTA
;
A
#
# COMPACT_ATOMS: atom_id res chain seq x y z
N MET A 1 0.89 -0.02 -9.78
CA MET A 1 -0.42 -0.70 -9.77
C MET A 1 -0.40 -1.84 -8.78
N ILE A 2 -1.53 -2.17 -8.20
CA ILE A 2 -1.63 -3.30 -7.26
C ILE A 2 -1.16 -4.60 -7.92
N GLU A 3 -0.31 -5.35 -7.24
CA GLU A 3 0.22 -6.60 -7.77
C GLU A 3 -0.35 -7.83 -7.06
N PHE A 4 -0.30 -7.86 -5.74
CA PHE A 4 -0.82 -9.00 -4.99
C PHE A 4 -1.09 -8.66 -3.52
N ILE A 5 -1.87 -9.52 -2.89
CA ILE A 5 -2.02 -9.59 -1.44
C ILE A 5 -1.39 -10.90 -0.99
N LEU A 6 -0.44 -10.83 -0.06
CA LEU A 6 0.23 -12.02 0.47
C LEU A 6 -0.68 -12.68 1.51
N ALA A 7 -1.27 -13.81 1.14
CA ALA A 7 -2.26 -14.48 1.97
C ALA A 7 -1.71 -14.87 3.35
N SER A 8 -0.43 -15.26 3.43
CA SER A 8 0.20 -15.67 4.68
C SER A 8 0.36 -14.52 5.68
N ALA A 9 0.34 -13.28 5.20
CA ALA A 9 0.47 -12.09 6.06
C ALA A 9 -0.89 -11.43 6.34
N CYS A 10 -1.87 -11.58 5.46
CA CYS A 10 -3.18 -10.95 5.59
C CYS A 10 -3.96 -11.51 6.78
N ASN A 11 -4.53 -10.62 7.60
CA ASN A 11 -5.36 -11.00 8.73
C ASN A 11 -6.87 -10.86 8.48
N GLY A 12 -7.27 -10.50 7.27
CA GLY A 12 -8.67 -10.38 6.90
C GLY A 12 -9.40 -9.14 7.44
N CYS A 13 -8.68 -8.09 7.82
CA CYS A 13 -9.28 -6.91 8.46
C CYS A 13 -10.21 -6.10 7.53
N GLY A 14 -10.06 -6.22 6.21
CA GLY A 14 -10.92 -5.57 5.23
C GLY A 14 -10.65 -4.09 5.00
N ARG A 15 -9.61 -3.52 5.59
CA ARG A 15 -9.31 -2.09 5.43
C ARG A 15 -9.03 -1.71 3.97
N CYS A 16 -8.33 -2.58 3.24
CA CYS A 16 -8.05 -2.33 1.83
C CYS A 16 -9.32 -2.23 0.99
N VAL A 17 -10.33 -3.03 1.33
CA VAL A 17 -11.63 -2.96 0.66
C VAL A 17 -12.29 -1.60 0.88
N GLU A 18 -12.27 -1.12 2.12
CA GLU A 18 -12.92 0.13 2.50
C GLU A 18 -12.21 1.36 1.96
N ILE A 19 -10.86 1.34 1.96
CA ILE A 19 -10.08 2.54 1.67
C ILE A 19 -9.84 2.76 0.17
N CYS A 20 -9.96 1.73 -0.66
CA CYS A 20 -9.64 1.85 -2.08
C CYS A 20 -10.60 2.82 -2.78
N PRO A 21 -10.10 3.95 -3.32
CA PRO A 21 -10.98 4.96 -3.93
C PRO A 21 -11.63 4.52 -5.23
N THR A 22 -11.10 3.45 -5.86
CA THR A 22 -11.61 2.94 -7.13
C THR A 22 -12.23 1.55 -7.01
N ALA A 23 -12.45 1.09 -5.78
CA ALA A 23 -13.13 -0.17 -5.48
C ALA A 23 -12.51 -1.38 -6.18
N VAL A 24 -11.19 -1.49 -6.12
CA VAL A 24 -10.45 -2.61 -6.72
C VAL A 24 -10.80 -3.94 -6.06
N PHE A 25 -11.05 -3.93 -4.75
CA PHE A 25 -11.20 -5.15 -3.96
C PHE A 25 -12.65 -5.44 -3.62
N ASP A 26 -13.02 -6.72 -3.70
CA ASP A 26 -14.26 -7.20 -3.10
C ASP A 26 -13.96 -7.91 -1.78
N PRO A 27 -14.87 -7.80 -0.79
CA PRO A 27 -14.71 -8.53 0.45
C PRO A 27 -14.84 -10.03 0.17
N PRO A 28 -13.97 -10.87 0.78
CA PRO A 28 -14.05 -12.30 0.60
C PRO A 28 -15.16 -12.89 1.47
N ALA A 29 -15.62 -14.07 1.11
CA ALA A 29 -16.46 -14.86 2.00
C ALA A 29 -15.66 -15.26 3.25
N GLN A 30 -14.37 -15.54 3.07
CA GLN A 30 -13.42 -15.85 4.15
C GLN A 30 -12.00 -15.46 3.70
N GLY A 31 -11.20 -14.96 4.64
CA GLY A 31 -9.78 -14.75 4.40
C GLY A 31 -9.46 -13.48 3.63
N VAL A 32 -8.71 -13.65 2.54
CA VAL A 32 -8.08 -12.55 1.80
C VAL A 32 -9.08 -11.89 0.84
N PRO A 33 -9.14 -10.55 0.78
CA PRO A 33 -9.94 -9.86 -0.22
C PRO A 33 -9.56 -10.24 -1.65
N VAL A 34 -10.53 -10.17 -2.53
CA VAL A 34 -10.36 -10.50 -3.95
C VAL A 34 -10.07 -9.23 -4.73
N MET A 35 -9.01 -9.25 -5.55
CA MET A 35 -8.72 -8.14 -6.47
C MET A 35 -9.62 -8.27 -7.71
N ALA A 36 -10.89 -7.88 -7.55
CA ALA A 36 -11.89 -8.08 -8.57
C ALA A 36 -11.73 -7.14 -9.77
N ARG A 37 -11.16 -5.96 -9.54
CA ARG A 37 -11.06 -4.92 -10.56
C ARG A 37 -9.67 -4.29 -10.54
N ALA A 38 -8.64 -5.15 -10.66
CA ALA A 38 -7.25 -4.68 -10.61
C ALA A 38 -6.94 -3.60 -11.67
N ALA A 39 -7.60 -3.68 -12.82
CA ALA A 39 -7.41 -2.69 -13.89
C ALA A 39 -7.86 -1.28 -13.48
N ASP A 40 -8.70 -1.15 -12.46
CA ASP A 40 -9.18 0.14 -11.97
C ASP A 40 -8.23 0.78 -10.94
N CYS A 41 -7.14 0.12 -10.59
CA CYS A 41 -6.15 0.62 -9.64
C CYS A 41 -5.51 1.91 -10.15
N GLN A 42 -5.44 2.92 -9.28
CA GLN A 42 -4.84 4.22 -9.60
C GLN A 42 -3.43 4.37 -9.02
N THR A 43 -2.86 3.32 -8.49
CA THR A 43 -1.51 3.34 -7.88
C THR A 43 -1.37 4.43 -6.82
N CYS A 44 -2.41 4.59 -6.01
CA CYS A 44 -2.43 5.60 -4.95
C CYS A 44 -1.78 5.13 -3.65
N PHE A 45 -1.45 3.86 -3.52
CA PHE A 45 -0.83 3.24 -2.34
C PHE A 45 -1.69 3.27 -1.07
N MET A 46 -2.94 3.69 -1.13
CA MET A 46 -3.78 3.79 0.06
C MET A 46 -3.99 2.45 0.75
N CYS A 47 -4.18 1.38 -0.02
CA CYS A 47 -4.34 0.05 0.55
C CYS A 47 -3.09 -0.39 1.32
N GLU A 48 -1.91 -0.13 0.77
CA GLU A 48 -0.64 -0.44 1.43
C GLU A 48 -0.45 0.40 2.69
N LEU A 49 -0.77 1.69 2.64
CA LEU A 49 -0.65 2.60 3.78
C LEU A 49 -1.50 2.15 4.97
N TYR A 50 -2.67 1.57 4.72
CA TYR A 50 -3.59 1.16 5.78
C TYR A 50 -3.45 -0.31 6.17
N CYS A 51 -2.57 -1.06 5.51
CA CYS A 51 -2.34 -2.47 5.83
C CYS A 51 -1.27 -2.62 6.89
N ARG A 52 -1.68 -2.83 8.15
CA ARG A 52 -0.76 -3.00 9.26
C ARG A 52 0.08 -4.27 9.19
N GLU A 53 -0.40 -5.26 8.44
CA GLU A 53 0.30 -6.54 8.31
C GLU A 53 1.30 -6.57 7.17
N ASP A 54 1.44 -5.46 6.44
CA ASP A 54 2.31 -5.35 5.27
C ASP A 54 2.07 -6.48 4.26
N ALA A 55 0.79 -6.79 4.06
CA ALA A 55 0.39 -7.92 3.21
C ALA A 55 0.19 -7.55 1.75
N ILE A 56 0.27 -6.27 1.41
CA ILE A 56 -0.06 -5.78 0.08
C ILE A 56 1.18 -5.23 -0.60
N PHE A 57 1.39 -5.62 -1.85
CA PHE A 57 2.42 -5.03 -2.69
C PHE A 57 1.78 -4.25 -3.83
N VAL A 58 2.09 -2.95 -3.87
CA VAL A 58 1.72 -2.06 -4.97
C VAL A 58 3.00 -1.71 -5.71
N GLY A 59 3.09 -2.15 -6.96
CA GLY A 59 4.24 -1.85 -7.80
C GLY A 59 4.20 -0.42 -8.33
N PRO A 60 5.35 0.13 -8.74
CA PRO A 60 5.44 1.52 -9.21
C PRO A 60 4.94 1.72 -10.64
N ASP A 61 4.70 0.65 -11.37
CA ASP A 61 4.36 0.72 -12.78
C ASP A 61 2.89 1.07 -13.00
N PRO A 62 2.55 1.75 -14.10
CA PRO A 62 1.17 2.08 -14.42
C PRO A 62 0.34 0.87 -14.86
N GLU A 63 1.00 -0.23 -15.21
CA GLU A 63 0.36 -1.48 -15.59
C GLU A 63 0.81 -2.61 -14.66
N ARG A 64 -0.06 -3.57 -14.48
CA ARG A 64 0.23 -4.73 -13.63
C ARG A 64 1.24 -5.64 -14.32
N ILE A 65 2.33 -5.96 -13.62
CA ILE A 65 3.41 -6.82 -14.14
C ILE A 65 3.05 -8.30 -14.01
N GLU A 66 2.38 -8.68 -12.91
CA GLU A 66 1.94 -10.06 -12.62
C GLU A 66 3.07 -11.08 -12.44
N GLY A 67 4.31 -10.63 -12.37
CA GLY A 67 5.46 -11.53 -12.31
C GLY A 67 6.35 -11.34 -11.11
N TYR A 68 5.95 -10.53 -10.13
CA TYR A 68 6.77 -10.32 -8.94
C TYR A 68 6.83 -11.57 -8.07
N ASP A 69 8.04 -11.95 -7.68
CA ASP A 69 8.26 -12.96 -6.66
C ASP A 69 8.07 -12.29 -5.28
N PRO A 70 7.10 -12.74 -4.48
CA PRO A 70 6.87 -12.15 -3.15
C PRO A 70 8.12 -12.15 -2.26
N LEU A 71 8.98 -13.14 -2.38
CA LEU A 71 10.21 -13.18 -1.59
C LEU A 71 11.21 -12.12 -2.05
N ALA A 72 11.24 -11.80 -3.33
CA ALA A 72 12.16 -10.81 -3.88
C ALA A 72 11.77 -9.37 -3.51
N VAL A 73 10.48 -9.12 -3.26
CA VAL A 73 9.97 -7.78 -2.93
C VAL A 73 9.49 -7.67 -1.47
N ALA A 74 9.78 -8.66 -0.65
CA ALA A 74 9.31 -8.68 0.74
C ALA A 74 9.74 -7.45 1.54
N ASP A 75 10.94 -6.95 1.32
CA ASP A 75 11.46 -5.77 1.98
C ASP A 75 10.78 -4.47 1.51
N LEU A 76 10.14 -4.49 0.35
CA LEU A 76 9.43 -3.33 -0.18
C LEU A 76 7.97 -3.28 0.31
N MET A 77 7.43 -4.40 0.76
CA MET A 77 6.05 -4.43 1.25
C MET A 77 5.93 -3.61 2.53
N GLY A 78 4.97 -2.70 2.55
CA GLY A 78 4.78 -1.80 3.67
C GLY A 78 5.78 -0.64 3.75
N GLU A 79 6.67 -0.51 2.79
CA GLU A 79 7.67 0.56 2.78
C GLU A 79 7.01 1.93 2.78
N MET A 80 5.98 2.14 1.97
CA MET A 80 5.25 3.40 1.92
C MET A 80 4.69 3.77 3.30
N ARG A 81 4.11 2.81 4.01
CA ARG A 81 3.58 3.02 5.35
C ARG A 81 4.67 3.42 6.34
N ARG A 82 5.80 2.72 6.31
CA ARG A 82 6.93 3.02 7.21
C ARG A 82 7.54 4.39 6.91
N HIS A 83 7.69 4.72 5.65
CA HIS A 83 8.30 5.99 5.24
C HIS A 83 7.42 7.20 5.54
N HIS A 84 6.12 7.00 5.64
CA HIS A 84 5.19 8.08 5.99
C HIS A 84 4.83 8.11 7.48
N GLY A 85 5.48 7.29 8.30
CA GLY A 85 5.31 7.32 9.74
C GLY A 85 3.96 6.84 10.26
N TRP A 86 3.24 6.06 9.47
CA TRP A 86 1.89 5.58 9.85
C TRP A 86 1.91 4.65 11.05
N ASP A 87 3.04 4.00 11.29
CA ASP A 87 3.19 3.11 12.45
C ASP A 87 3.16 3.86 13.77
N GLU A 88 3.66 5.08 13.78
CA GLU A 88 3.72 5.89 14.99
C GLU A 88 2.33 6.39 15.42
N TRP A 89 1.37 6.38 14.50
CA TRP A 89 -0.02 6.73 14.83
C TRP A 89 -0.71 5.61 15.58
N ALA A 90 -0.29 4.38 15.33
CA ALA A 90 -1.11 3.20 15.59
C ALA A 90 -1.20 2.86 17.06
N GLU A 91 -0.22 3.18 17.87
CA GLU A 91 -0.11 2.68 19.24
C GLU A 91 0.24 3.77 20.25
N GLY A 92 -0.32 4.94 20.07
CA GLY A 92 -0.04 6.06 20.97
C GLY A 92 1.39 6.59 20.82
N GLY A 93 2.11 6.10 19.82
CA GLY A 93 3.40 6.66 19.46
C GLY A 93 3.25 8.06 18.91
N ARG A 94 4.33 8.78 18.87
CA ARG A 94 4.30 10.11 18.27
C ARG A 94 4.29 10.00 16.76
N TYR A 95 3.39 10.74 16.16
CA TYR A 95 3.48 10.99 14.74
C TYR A 95 4.72 11.88 14.52
N PRO A 96 5.70 11.44 13.73
CA PRO A 96 6.96 12.18 13.60
C PRO A 96 6.82 13.50 12.84
N ASP A 97 5.65 13.76 12.26
CA ASP A 97 5.39 14.95 11.46
C ASP A 97 6.50 15.18 10.43
N ALA A 98 6.66 14.20 9.57
CA ALA A 98 7.73 14.20 8.58
C ALA A 98 7.31 14.81 7.24
N HIS A 99 6.19 15.53 7.18
CA HIS A 99 5.71 16.13 5.94
C HIS A 99 6.68 17.18 5.37
N TRP A 100 7.57 17.73 6.19
CA TRP A 100 8.62 18.62 5.74
C TRP A 100 9.53 17.98 4.68
N ARG A 101 9.58 16.66 4.63
CA ARG A 101 10.34 15.96 3.59
C ARG A 101 9.81 16.24 2.20
N MET A 102 8.54 16.63 2.10
CA MET A 102 7.95 17.01 0.82
C MET A 102 8.58 18.28 0.25
N GLU A 103 9.12 19.15 1.09
CA GLU A 103 9.84 20.33 0.61
C GLU A 103 11.01 19.95 -0.29
N GLN A 104 11.71 18.89 0.02
CA GLN A 104 12.82 18.41 -0.81
C GLN A 104 12.31 17.91 -2.18
N VAL A 105 11.18 17.21 -2.18
CA VAL A 105 10.55 16.73 -3.41
C VAL A 105 10.11 17.91 -4.28
N PHE A 106 9.43 18.87 -3.68
CA PHE A 106 8.96 20.06 -4.39
C PHE A 106 10.11 20.92 -4.91
N ALA A 107 11.17 21.07 -4.12
CA ALA A 107 12.36 21.82 -4.54
C ALA A 107 13.00 21.18 -5.77
N ARG A 108 13.15 19.87 -5.76
CA ARG A 108 13.70 19.14 -6.90
C ARG A 108 12.81 19.26 -8.13
N ALA A 109 11.50 19.16 -7.94
CA ALA A 109 10.56 19.32 -9.06
C ALA A 109 10.64 20.70 -9.69
N ARG A 110 10.81 21.74 -8.87
CA ARG A 110 10.91 23.12 -9.37
C ARG A 110 12.22 23.40 -10.13
N THR A 111 13.25 22.67 -9.87
CA THR A 111 14.58 22.86 -10.50
C THR A 111 14.80 21.90 -11.67
N ALA A 112 13.91 20.95 -11.86
CA ALA A 112 13.99 20.05 -12.98
C ALA A 112 13.43 20.71 -14.26
#